data_ae86d4ae9d9e250a2cbb7bc26916a2f0
#
_entry.id   ae86d4ae9d9e250a2cbb7bc26916a2f0
#
_cell.length_a   1.000
_cell.length_b   1.000
_cell.length_c   1.000
_cell.angle_alpha   90.00
_cell.angle_beta   90.00
_cell.angle_gamma   90.00
#
_symmetry.space_group_name_H-M   'P 1'
#
loop_
_entity.id
_entity.type
_entity.pdbx_description
1 polymer ?
#
loop_
_entity_poly.entity_id
_entity_poly.type
_entity_poly.pdbx_seq_one_letter_code
_entity_poly.pdbx_strand_id
1 'polypeptide(L)'
;MRFLPVFLDLKAGPVVLIGAGELLRAKLRVLAAAGARIRVHAIDGNQDLGLSSEDAARIEIAAGDPLTTDLSGVIAIVCAGAGDVGVAMSARAKALGLPVNVMDDLEHSSFIFPAIVDRGDVVVAVGTGGTSPVVARRVREKIEALLPARIGELAEFIGGFRKAVNERIAEFPLRRRFWERV
;
A
#
# COMPACT_ATOMS: atom_id res chain seq x y z
N MET A 1 1.98 18.35 10.73
CA MET A 1 1.71 17.22 9.81
C MET A 1 0.77 16.25 10.52
N ARG A 2 -0.38 15.92 9.94
CA ARG A 2 -1.36 14.99 10.55
C ARG A 2 -0.99 13.52 10.29
N PHE A 3 -0.48 13.20 9.11
CA PHE A 3 -0.12 11.84 8.71
C PHE A 3 1.39 11.73 8.50
N LEU A 4 2.01 10.76 9.16
CA LEU A 4 3.42 10.41 8.95
C LEU A 4 3.52 9.50 7.72
N PRO A 5 4.34 9.83 6.70
CA PRO A 5 4.58 8.94 5.59
C PRO A 5 5.42 7.73 6.04
N VAL A 6 4.89 6.54 5.80
CA VAL A 6 5.56 5.27 6.08
C VAL A 6 5.31 4.29 4.93
N PHE A 7 6.21 3.33 4.75
CA PHE A 7 6.01 2.17 3.88
C PHE A 7 5.62 0.98 4.74
N LEU A 8 4.47 0.37 4.43
CA LEU A 8 3.97 -0.81 5.13
C LEU A 8 4.57 -2.07 4.50
N ASP A 9 5.15 -2.94 5.32
CA ASP A 9 5.63 -4.25 4.85
C ASP A 9 4.45 -5.19 4.59
N LEU A 10 4.12 -5.39 3.31
CA LEU A 10 3.01 -6.24 2.88
C LEU A 10 3.28 -7.75 3.05
N LYS A 11 4.51 -8.14 3.41
CA LYS A 11 4.85 -9.53 3.74
C LYS A 11 4.51 -9.88 5.19
N ALA A 12 4.35 -8.88 6.06
CA ALA A 12 4.08 -9.07 7.48
C ALA A 12 2.71 -9.72 7.76
N GLY A 13 1.72 -9.55 6.87
CA GLY A 13 0.38 -10.13 7.04
C GLY A 13 -0.56 -9.83 5.88
N PRO A 14 -1.79 -10.35 5.90
CA PRO A 14 -2.78 -10.05 4.89
C PRO A 14 -3.38 -8.65 5.08
N VAL A 15 -3.84 -8.07 3.97
CA VAL A 15 -4.73 -6.90 3.96
C VAL A 15 -6.16 -7.36 3.78
N VAL A 16 -7.08 -6.88 4.61
CA VAL A 16 -8.51 -7.11 4.42
C VAL A 16 -9.07 -5.96 3.57
N LEU A 17 -9.69 -6.30 2.44
CA LEU A 17 -10.34 -5.37 1.54
C LEU A 17 -11.86 -5.61 1.54
N ILE A 18 -12.64 -4.61 1.90
CA ILE A 18 -14.10 -4.69 2.01
C ILE A 18 -14.72 -3.64 1.09
N GLY A 19 -15.73 -4.02 0.32
CA GLY A 19 -16.43 -3.02 -0.48
C GLY A 19 -17.23 -3.59 -1.64
N ALA A 20 -17.53 -2.71 -2.60
CA ALA A 20 -18.37 -3.04 -3.74
C ALA A 20 -17.94 -2.29 -5.01
N GLY A 21 -18.34 -2.86 -6.14
CA GLY A 21 -18.27 -2.22 -7.45
C GLY A 21 -16.87 -1.85 -7.90
N GLU A 22 -16.76 -0.76 -8.68
CA GLU A 22 -15.48 -0.33 -9.27
C GLU A 22 -14.48 0.21 -8.22
N LEU A 23 -14.95 0.76 -7.12
CA LEU A 23 -14.06 1.24 -6.04
C LEU A 23 -13.30 0.09 -5.40
N LEU A 24 -13.99 -1.03 -5.13
CA LEU A 24 -13.38 -2.27 -4.65
C LEU A 24 -12.33 -2.77 -5.64
N ARG A 25 -12.71 -2.92 -6.93
CA ARG A 25 -11.80 -3.40 -7.99
C ARG A 25 -10.57 -2.51 -8.18
N ALA A 26 -10.75 -1.18 -8.12
CA ALA A 26 -9.64 -0.24 -8.22
C ALA A 26 -8.64 -0.41 -7.07
N LYS A 27 -9.11 -0.57 -5.84
CA LYS A 27 -8.23 -0.82 -4.68
C LYS A 27 -7.59 -2.20 -4.71
N LEU A 28 -8.33 -3.20 -5.18
CA LEU A 28 -7.80 -4.55 -5.37
C LEU A 28 -6.61 -4.55 -6.34
N ARG A 29 -6.73 -3.87 -7.50
CA ARG A 29 -5.62 -3.73 -8.45
C ARG A 29 -4.38 -3.08 -7.83
N VAL A 30 -4.55 -2.01 -7.05
CA VAL A 30 -3.44 -1.32 -6.38
C VAL A 30 -2.73 -2.23 -5.38
N LEU A 31 -3.49 -2.94 -4.55
CA LEU A 31 -2.94 -3.85 -3.54
C LEU A 31 -2.29 -5.10 -4.18
N ALA A 32 -2.89 -5.63 -5.24
CA ALA A 32 -2.34 -6.77 -5.98
C ALA A 32 -1.02 -6.38 -6.67
N ALA A 33 -0.98 -5.23 -7.35
CA ALA A 33 0.25 -4.71 -7.98
C ALA A 33 1.38 -4.48 -6.95
N ALA A 34 1.03 -4.10 -5.72
CA ALA A 34 1.99 -3.98 -4.62
C ALA A 34 2.41 -5.34 -4.00
N GLY A 35 1.88 -6.46 -4.49
CA GLY A 35 2.24 -7.80 -4.03
C GLY A 35 1.60 -8.22 -2.70
N ALA A 36 0.54 -7.55 -2.26
CA ALA A 36 -0.15 -7.88 -1.02
C ALA A 36 -0.84 -9.25 -1.08
N ARG A 37 -0.89 -9.95 0.07
CA ARG A 37 -1.88 -11.00 0.31
C ARG A 37 -3.18 -10.34 0.71
N ILE A 38 -4.28 -10.63 0.01
CA ILE A 38 -5.52 -9.91 0.19
C ILE A 38 -6.65 -10.86 0.53
N ARG A 39 -7.42 -10.56 1.58
CA ARG A 39 -8.71 -11.17 1.85
C ARG A 39 -9.80 -10.17 1.46
N VAL A 40 -10.62 -10.53 0.46
CA VAL A 40 -11.63 -9.65 -0.12
C VAL A 40 -13.03 -10.05 0.35
N HIS A 41 -13.79 -9.09 0.85
CA HIS A 41 -15.22 -9.19 1.09
C HIS A 41 -15.96 -8.28 0.10
N ALA A 42 -16.54 -8.86 -0.95
CA ALA A 42 -17.41 -8.18 -1.90
C ALA A 42 -18.83 -8.13 -1.33
N ILE A 43 -19.26 -6.98 -0.83
CA ILE A 43 -20.55 -6.83 -0.13
C ILE A 43 -21.75 -6.70 -1.09
N ASP A 44 -21.50 -6.53 -2.39
CA ASP A 44 -22.52 -6.57 -3.45
C ASP A 44 -22.76 -7.99 -3.99
N GLY A 45 -22.09 -8.99 -3.43
CA GLY A 45 -22.18 -10.39 -3.84
C GLY A 45 -21.47 -10.69 -5.17
N ASN A 46 -20.82 -9.71 -5.80
CA ASN A 46 -20.11 -9.91 -7.04
C ASN A 46 -18.74 -10.56 -6.79
N GLN A 47 -18.59 -11.80 -7.22
CA GLN A 47 -17.34 -12.57 -7.11
C GLN A 47 -16.43 -12.41 -8.33
N ASP A 48 -16.93 -11.82 -9.43
CA ASP A 48 -16.10 -11.49 -10.59
C ASP A 48 -15.33 -10.19 -10.31
N LEU A 49 -14.13 -10.34 -9.80
CA LEU A 49 -13.25 -9.23 -9.44
C LEU A 49 -12.26 -8.87 -10.57
N GLY A 50 -12.34 -9.54 -11.71
CA GLY A 50 -11.44 -9.30 -12.85
C GLY A 50 -9.98 -9.65 -12.55
N LEU A 51 -9.73 -10.70 -11.75
CA LEU A 51 -8.39 -11.11 -11.33
C LEU A 51 -7.64 -11.84 -12.44
N SER A 52 -6.34 -11.59 -12.55
CA SER A 52 -5.45 -12.46 -13.32
C SER A 52 -5.23 -13.78 -12.59
N SER A 53 -4.80 -14.83 -13.33
CA SER A 53 -4.45 -16.12 -12.73
C SER A 53 -3.27 -16.00 -11.72
N GLU A 54 -2.37 -15.07 -11.93
CA GLU A 54 -1.24 -14.80 -11.04
C GLU A 54 -1.69 -14.15 -9.73
N ASP A 55 -2.63 -13.19 -9.80
CA ASP A 55 -3.17 -12.51 -8.63
C ASP A 55 -4.04 -13.45 -7.78
N ALA A 56 -4.77 -14.38 -8.42
CA ALA A 56 -5.65 -15.32 -7.73
C ALA A 56 -4.93 -16.17 -6.66
N ALA A 57 -3.62 -16.42 -6.82
CA ALA A 57 -2.83 -17.16 -5.84
C ALA A 57 -2.63 -16.41 -4.50
N ARG A 58 -2.80 -15.09 -4.50
CA ARG A 58 -2.58 -14.21 -3.32
C ARG A 58 -3.87 -13.59 -2.79
N ILE A 59 -5.00 -13.84 -3.45
CA ILE A 59 -6.29 -13.24 -3.15
C ILE A 59 -7.28 -14.31 -2.72
N GLU A 60 -7.73 -14.18 -1.47
CA GLU A 60 -8.79 -14.99 -0.88
C GLU A 60 -10.12 -14.23 -1.02
N ILE A 61 -11.10 -14.80 -1.68
CA ILE A 61 -12.47 -14.27 -1.70
C ILE A 61 -13.19 -14.85 -0.50
N ALA A 62 -13.44 -14.02 0.50
CA ALA A 62 -14.07 -14.42 1.74
C ALA A 62 -15.60 -14.31 1.63
N ALA A 63 -16.28 -15.34 2.11
CA ALA A 63 -17.72 -15.34 2.25
C ALA A 63 -18.16 -14.87 3.65
N GLY A 64 -19.43 -14.49 3.78
CA GLY A 64 -20.04 -14.11 5.06
C GLY A 64 -19.91 -12.64 5.41
N ASP A 65 -20.31 -12.29 6.62
CA ASP A 65 -20.33 -10.92 7.12
C ASP A 65 -18.89 -10.44 7.37
N PRO A 66 -18.43 -9.36 6.68
CA PRO A 66 -17.11 -8.80 6.91
C PRO A 66 -16.89 -8.31 8.35
N LEU A 67 -17.94 -7.94 9.06
CA LEU A 67 -17.84 -7.48 10.44
C LEU A 67 -17.51 -8.61 11.43
N THR A 68 -17.63 -9.87 11.02
CA THR A 68 -17.28 -11.04 11.84
C THR A 68 -15.98 -11.72 11.38
N THR A 69 -15.36 -11.24 10.30
CA THR A 69 -14.12 -11.83 9.76
C THR A 69 -13.00 -11.88 10.81
N ASP A 70 -12.19 -12.92 10.76
CA ASP A 70 -10.99 -13.00 11.62
C ASP A 70 -9.95 -11.96 11.19
N LEU A 71 -9.52 -11.13 12.13
CA LEU A 71 -8.51 -10.09 11.95
C LEU A 71 -7.14 -10.44 12.52
N SER A 72 -6.96 -11.69 12.96
CA SER A 72 -5.68 -12.15 13.49
C SER A 72 -4.59 -12.07 12.41
N GLY A 73 -3.48 -11.41 12.73
CA GLY A 73 -2.35 -11.22 11.83
C GLY A 73 -2.60 -10.28 10.65
N VAL A 74 -3.78 -9.64 10.55
CA VAL A 74 -4.08 -8.60 9.56
C VAL A 74 -3.24 -7.36 9.82
N ILE A 75 -2.62 -6.80 8.78
CA ILE A 75 -1.74 -5.64 8.89
C ILE A 75 -2.42 -4.32 8.54
N ALA A 76 -3.48 -4.36 7.74
CA ALA A 76 -4.29 -3.21 7.39
C ALA A 76 -5.68 -3.62 6.89
N ILE A 77 -6.63 -2.71 7.01
CA ILE A 77 -7.99 -2.86 6.50
C ILE A 77 -8.28 -1.71 5.54
N VAL A 78 -8.88 -2.02 4.40
CA VAL A 78 -9.27 -1.04 3.37
C VAL A 78 -10.75 -1.22 3.06
N CYS A 79 -11.53 -0.16 3.21
CA CYS A 79 -12.94 -0.12 2.90
C CYS A 79 -13.17 0.78 1.68
N ALA A 80 -13.63 0.21 0.57
CA ALA A 80 -13.77 0.88 -0.72
C ALA A 80 -15.19 0.71 -1.27
N GLY A 81 -16.04 1.72 -1.14
CA GLY A 81 -17.46 1.63 -1.47
C GLY A 81 -18.24 0.75 -0.48
N ALA A 82 -17.85 0.77 0.80
CA ALA A 82 -18.39 -0.11 1.83
C ALA A 82 -19.54 0.53 2.66
N GLY A 83 -19.81 1.83 2.48
CA GLY A 83 -20.87 2.53 3.22
C GLY A 83 -20.80 2.32 4.74
N ASP A 84 -21.94 2.03 5.38
CA ASP A 84 -22.04 1.82 6.83
C ASP A 84 -21.18 0.65 7.34
N VAL A 85 -20.97 -0.37 6.53
CA VAL A 85 -20.05 -1.49 6.84
C VAL A 85 -18.63 -0.98 7.03
N GLY A 86 -18.19 0.00 6.21
CA GLY A 86 -16.88 0.62 6.32
C GLY A 86 -16.71 1.40 7.63
N VAL A 87 -17.75 2.13 8.06
CA VAL A 87 -17.76 2.87 9.33
C VAL A 87 -17.70 1.90 10.51
N ALA A 88 -18.51 0.85 10.52
CA ALA A 88 -18.51 -0.16 11.55
C ALA A 88 -17.17 -0.91 11.63
N MET A 89 -16.58 -1.27 10.48
CA MET A 89 -15.28 -1.91 10.42
C MET A 89 -14.17 -0.97 10.91
N SER A 90 -14.25 0.34 10.63
CA SER A 90 -13.30 1.32 11.17
C SER A 90 -13.31 1.34 12.70
N ALA A 91 -14.48 1.34 13.32
CA ALA A 91 -14.59 1.28 14.79
C ALA A 91 -13.94 0.01 15.35
N ARG A 92 -14.21 -1.15 14.73
CA ARG A 92 -13.63 -2.44 15.10
C ARG A 92 -12.11 -2.46 14.93
N ALA A 93 -11.61 -1.96 13.80
CA ALA A 93 -10.17 -1.88 13.51
C ALA A 93 -9.45 -0.99 14.54
N LYS A 94 -9.99 0.19 14.82
CA LYS A 94 -9.42 1.12 15.81
C LYS A 94 -9.37 0.52 17.21
N ALA A 95 -10.40 -0.23 17.61
CA ALA A 95 -10.41 -0.93 18.91
C ALA A 95 -9.33 -2.00 19.02
N LEU A 96 -8.89 -2.58 17.89
CA LEU A 96 -7.81 -3.57 17.81
C LEU A 96 -6.44 -2.95 17.50
N GLY A 97 -6.33 -1.64 17.36
CA GLY A 97 -5.10 -0.96 16.97
C GLY A 97 -4.65 -1.21 15.53
N LEU A 98 -5.56 -1.70 14.66
CA LEU A 98 -5.25 -2.00 13.27
C LEU A 98 -5.37 -0.74 12.39
N PRO A 99 -4.42 -0.52 11.48
CA PRO A 99 -4.54 0.50 10.46
C PRO A 99 -5.79 0.29 9.58
N VAL A 100 -6.60 1.35 9.40
CA VAL A 100 -7.80 1.30 8.57
C VAL A 100 -7.90 2.52 7.67
N ASN A 101 -8.27 2.29 6.42
CA ASN A 101 -8.65 3.32 5.47
C ASN A 101 -10.08 3.10 5.01
N VAL A 102 -10.93 4.09 5.21
CA VAL A 102 -12.27 4.17 4.61
C VAL A 102 -12.19 5.19 3.48
N MET A 103 -12.42 4.74 2.26
CA MET A 103 -12.24 5.56 1.07
C MET A 103 -13.20 6.77 1.11
N ASP A 104 -12.64 7.94 0.81
CA ASP A 104 -13.31 9.25 0.85
C ASP A 104 -13.82 9.68 2.24
N ASP A 105 -13.37 9.00 3.31
CA ASP A 105 -13.72 9.30 4.69
C ASP A 105 -12.47 9.40 5.59
N LEU A 106 -12.04 10.63 5.84
CA LEU A 106 -10.86 10.91 6.67
C LEU A 106 -11.13 10.75 8.18
N GLU A 107 -12.36 10.86 8.62
CA GLU A 107 -12.74 10.73 10.03
C GLU A 107 -12.64 9.28 10.48
N HIS A 108 -13.07 8.36 9.62
CA HIS A 108 -13.04 6.94 9.88
C HIS A 108 -11.72 6.28 9.42
N SER A 109 -10.76 7.04 8.87
CA SER A 109 -9.45 6.54 8.44
C SER A 109 -8.35 6.83 9.46
N SER A 110 -7.47 5.84 9.72
CA SER A 110 -6.23 6.02 10.47
C SER A 110 -5.00 6.19 9.56
N PHE A 111 -5.11 5.84 8.28
CA PHE A 111 -4.12 6.13 7.25
C PHE A 111 -4.80 6.52 5.93
N ILE A 112 -4.03 7.11 5.01
CA ILE A 112 -4.51 7.50 3.68
C ILE A 112 -3.61 6.93 2.59
N PHE A 113 -4.19 6.65 1.42
CA PHE A 113 -3.40 6.28 0.25
C PHE A 113 -2.81 7.53 -0.40
N PRO A 114 -1.48 7.57 -0.65
CA PRO A 114 -0.83 8.62 -1.41
C PRO A 114 -1.03 8.43 -2.93
N ALA A 115 -0.68 9.44 -3.71
CA ALA A 115 -0.39 9.25 -5.12
C ALA A 115 1.02 8.66 -5.26
N ILE A 116 1.19 7.58 -6.03
CA ILE A 116 2.41 6.78 -6.05
C ILE A 116 3.10 6.90 -7.41
N VAL A 117 4.43 7.08 -7.41
CA VAL A 117 5.32 6.75 -8.52
C VAL A 117 6.09 5.50 -8.13
N ASP A 118 5.89 4.43 -8.89
CA ASP A 118 6.57 3.15 -8.69
C ASP A 118 7.63 2.95 -9.80
N ARG A 119 8.85 2.66 -9.37
CA ARG A 119 10.01 2.30 -10.20
C ARG A 119 10.75 1.12 -9.59
N GLY A 120 10.03 0.10 -9.11
CA GLY A 120 10.60 -1.05 -8.41
C GLY A 120 11.12 -0.67 -7.02
N ASP A 121 12.43 -0.83 -6.79
CA ASP A 121 13.04 -0.50 -5.48
C ASP A 121 12.99 1.00 -5.12
N VAL A 122 12.65 1.87 -6.09
CA VAL A 122 12.45 3.30 -5.84
C VAL A 122 10.98 3.64 -5.92
N VAL A 123 10.38 3.97 -4.79
CA VAL A 123 8.98 4.37 -4.68
C VAL A 123 8.88 5.78 -4.12
N VAL A 124 8.06 6.64 -4.77
CA VAL A 124 7.75 7.98 -4.26
C VAL A 124 6.25 8.05 -3.93
N ALA A 125 5.96 8.49 -2.72
CA ALA A 125 4.60 8.67 -2.22
C ALA A 125 4.30 10.15 -2.00
N VAL A 126 3.25 10.68 -2.63
CA VAL A 126 2.85 12.09 -2.54
C VAL A 126 1.50 12.18 -1.83
N GLY A 127 1.48 12.78 -0.65
CA GLY A 127 0.28 13.00 0.14
C GLY A 127 -0.01 14.47 0.36
N THR A 128 -1.29 14.83 0.36
CA THR A 128 -1.78 16.19 0.69
C THR A 128 -2.61 16.22 1.97
N GLY A 129 -2.46 15.17 2.82
CA GLY A 129 -3.25 15.06 4.05
C GLY A 129 -4.75 14.86 3.82
N GLY A 130 -5.14 14.42 2.61
CA GLY A 130 -6.55 14.27 2.22
C GLY A 130 -7.20 15.54 1.69
N THR A 131 -6.47 16.68 1.66
CA THR A 131 -7.07 17.98 1.28
C THR A 131 -7.27 18.16 -0.22
N SER A 132 -6.40 17.58 -1.06
CA SER A 132 -6.49 17.76 -2.51
C SER A 132 -5.88 16.61 -3.31
N PRO A 133 -6.69 15.64 -3.74
CA PRO A 133 -6.23 14.58 -4.65
C PRO A 133 -5.66 15.11 -5.97
N VAL A 134 -6.20 16.24 -6.46
CA VAL A 134 -5.73 16.87 -7.70
C VAL A 134 -4.30 17.40 -7.56
N VAL A 135 -3.99 18.06 -6.45
CA VAL A 135 -2.62 18.55 -6.16
C VAL A 135 -1.66 17.37 -6.01
N ALA A 136 -2.04 16.33 -5.25
CA ALA A 136 -1.22 15.13 -5.10
C ALA A 136 -0.87 14.50 -6.46
N ARG A 137 -1.87 14.35 -7.34
CA ARG A 137 -1.68 13.82 -8.70
C ARG A 137 -0.76 14.69 -9.55
N ARG A 138 -0.95 16.01 -9.54
CA ARG A 138 -0.11 16.96 -10.31
C ARG A 138 1.35 16.95 -9.85
N VAL A 139 1.58 16.87 -8.54
CA VAL A 139 2.95 16.74 -7.98
C VAL A 139 3.55 15.40 -8.37
N ARG A 140 2.79 14.31 -8.26
CA ARG A 140 3.21 12.97 -8.70
C ARG A 140 3.62 12.96 -10.17
N GLU A 141 2.82 13.52 -11.07
CA GLU A 141 3.12 13.62 -12.52
C GLU A 141 4.44 14.34 -12.78
N LYS A 142 4.71 15.44 -12.06
CA LYS A 142 5.99 16.17 -12.18
C LYS A 142 7.17 15.34 -11.71
N ILE A 143 7.03 14.66 -10.57
CA ILE A 143 8.09 13.80 -10.04
C ILE A 143 8.35 12.63 -10.99
N GLU A 144 7.28 12.01 -11.50
CA GLU A 144 7.39 10.90 -12.45
C GLU A 144 8.13 11.26 -13.72
N ALA A 145 7.93 12.50 -14.24
CA ALA A 145 8.64 13.01 -15.41
C ALA A 145 10.14 13.28 -15.14
N LEU A 146 10.52 13.54 -13.89
CA LEU A 146 11.92 13.78 -13.49
C LEU A 146 12.69 12.49 -13.18
N LEU A 147 11.99 11.42 -12.79
CA LEU A 147 12.63 10.17 -12.41
C LEU A 147 12.93 9.32 -13.65
N PRO A 148 14.21 8.91 -13.84
CA PRO A 148 14.56 7.97 -14.90
C PRO A 148 13.74 6.68 -14.78
N ALA A 149 13.29 6.14 -15.91
CA ALA A 149 12.49 4.91 -15.93
C ALA A 149 13.19 3.72 -15.24
N ARG A 150 14.53 3.66 -15.34
CA ARG A 150 15.36 2.56 -14.82
C ARG A 150 16.04 2.85 -13.47
N ILE A 151 15.58 3.86 -12.74
CA ILE A 151 16.18 4.21 -11.43
C ILE A 151 16.06 3.07 -10.40
N GLY A 152 14.99 2.28 -10.46
CA GLY A 152 14.80 1.10 -9.60
C GLY A 152 15.81 0.01 -9.88
N GLU A 153 16.09 -0.30 -11.16
CA GLU A 153 17.13 -1.27 -11.56
C GLU A 153 18.52 -0.83 -11.07
N LEU A 154 18.81 0.47 -11.11
CA LEU A 154 20.06 1.01 -10.57
C LEU A 154 20.12 0.83 -9.04
N ALA A 155 19.02 1.08 -8.34
CA ALA A 155 18.96 0.90 -6.89
C ALA A 155 19.15 -0.57 -6.48
N GLU A 156 18.51 -1.50 -7.19
CA GLU A 156 18.67 -2.95 -7.00
C GLU A 156 20.14 -3.38 -7.25
N PHE A 157 20.74 -2.93 -8.37
CA PHE A 157 22.13 -3.21 -8.71
C PHE A 157 23.08 -2.72 -7.60
N ILE A 158 22.94 -1.48 -7.15
CA ILE A 158 23.75 -0.91 -6.07
C ILE A 158 23.53 -1.71 -4.76
N GLY A 159 22.27 -2.06 -4.47
CA GLY A 159 21.89 -2.87 -3.32
C GLY A 159 22.60 -4.21 -3.23
N GLY A 160 22.83 -4.86 -4.38
CA GLY A 160 23.57 -6.12 -4.49
C GLY A 160 25.01 -6.07 -3.96
N PHE A 161 25.64 -4.88 -4.00
CA PHE A 161 27.02 -4.70 -3.48
C PHE A 161 27.07 -4.32 -2.00
N ARG A 162 25.93 -4.03 -1.37
CA ARG A 162 25.86 -3.49 0.00
C ARG A 162 26.58 -4.37 1.03
N LYS A 163 26.42 -5.70 0.92
CA LYS A 163 27.06 -6.66 1.81
C LYS A 163 28.60 -6.64 1.64
N ALA A 164 29.08 -6.73 0.41
CA ALA A 164 30.52 -6.73 0.11
C ALA A 164 31.21 -5.41 0.54
N VAL A 165 30.54 -4.28 0.37
CA VAL A 165 31.04 -2.97 0.82
C VAL A 165 31.10 -2.90 2.35
N ASN A 166 30.06 -3.41 3.05
CA ASN A 166 30.05 -3.44 4.51
C ASN A 166 31.16 -4.31 5.09
N GLU A 167 31.48 -5.42 4.45
CA GLU A 167 32.56 -6.32 4.86
C GLU A 167 33.96 -5.72 4.63
N ARG A 168 34.14 -4.94 3.56
CA ARG A 168 35.42 -4.32 3.20
C ARG A 168 35.72 -2.98 3.84
N ILE A 169 34.68 -2.20 4.11
CA ILE A 169 34.80 -0.87 4.70
C ILE A 169 34.08 -0.87 6.05
N ALA A 170 34.84 -1.11 7.12
CA ALA A 170 34.27 -1.20 8.47
C ALA A 170 33.72 0.14 9.00
N GLU A 171 34.35 1.26 8.61
CA GLU A 171 34.00 2.58 9.12
C GLU A 171 32.79 3.19 8.40
N PHE A 172 31.77 3.56 9.15
CA PHE A 172 30.53 4.16 8.63
C PHE A 172 30.78 5.43 7.78
N PRO A 173 31.63 6.41 8.18
CA PRO A 173 31.86 7.62 7.40
C PRO A 173 32.49 7.32 6.03
N LEU A 174 33.39 6.32 5.95
CA LEU A 174 34.03 5.92 4.70
C LEU A 174 33.02 5.22 3.76
N ARG A 175 32.14 4.34 4.31
CA ARG A 175 31.04 3.73 3.54
C ARG A 175 30.12 4.78 2.95
N ARG A 176 29.75 5.79 3.75
CA ARG A 176 28.89 6.88 3.30
C ARG A 176 29.53 7.63 2.12
N ARG A 177 30.79 8.03 2.23
CA ARG A 177 31.54 8.69 1.14
C ARG A 177 31.66 7.84 -0.12
N PHE A 178 31.80 6.53 0.06
CA PHE A 178 31.82 5.60 -1.08
C PHE A 178 30.49 5.65 -1.84
N TRP A 179 29.37 5.52 -1.13
CA TRP A 179 28.04 5.54 -1.75
C TRP A 179 27.61 6.90 -2.32
N GLU A 180 28.14 7.99 -1.81
CA GLU A 180 27.89 9.33 -2.35
C GLU A 180 28.61 9.59 -3.70
N ARG A 181 29.54 8.69 -4.10
CA ARG A 181 30.30 8.79 -5.36
C ARG A 181 29.85 7.81 -6.44
N VAL A 182 29.00 6.86 -6.11
CA VAL A 182 28.40 5.88 -7.02
C VAL A 182 27.08 6.41 -7.59
#